data_5b1ee29f4deff8c0758cc710bd511e9f
#
_entry.id   5b1ee29f4deff8c0758cc710bd511e9f
#
_cell.length_a   1.000
_cell.length_b   1.000
_cell.length_c   1.000
_cell.angle_alpha   90.00
_cell.angle_beta   90.00
_cell.angle_gamma   90.00
#
_symmetry.space_group_name_H-M   'P 1'
#
loop_
_entity.id
_entity.type
_entity.pdbx_description
1 polymer ?
#
loop_
_entity_poly.entity_id
_entity_poly.type
_entity_poly.pdbx_seq_one_letter_code
_entity_poly.pdbx_strand_id
1 'polypeptide(L)'
;MLHTLHSLRFVFVMLIVLSHLIGHGFDFGGECGVAFFFILSGFVLSLAYGSVRENRFSTRAFVRKQLLKFYPLHLLTMAVALALDARLGLYPEWGRIIPSILLVQSWIPSEQVYFFANGPAWFLADIVFFYLIFRCLFAVLNKMSIRQTIVASALLVIVYLLLGSLIPEDRVNYLLYVFPPVRVIDFAIGILLYRAYRSRHTESLRSWLNTCSPAWVTALELAVVALIVLTALIYPHIEPHIRCASMFWVVIPVVVFFFATIDKSGGLVTRLLTSRPMMALGSISFEIYMIHAVVKRIVQSTAMNVGIESNVWIAIVIILVTIALAFPVKIFFVDKIYIKASKFRYIDKNIEK
;
A
#
# COMPACT_ATOMS: atom_id res chain seq x y z
N MET A 1 10.74 -2.44 15.32
CA MET A 1 10.41 -2.13 13.90
C MET A 1 10.93 -3.27 13.05
N LEU A 2 10.17 -3.78 12.11
CA LEU A 2 10.64 -4.79 11.15
C LEU A 2 11.32 -4.06 9.98
N HIS A 3 12.66 -4.06 9.99
CA HIS A 3 13.47 -3.26 9.07
C HIS A 3 13.34 -3.74 7.62
N THR A 4 13.26 -5.03 7.40
CA THR A 4 13.03 -5.65 6.09
C THR A 4 11.72 -5.16 5.46
N LEU A 5 10.60 -5.23 6.20
CA LEU A 5 9.30 -4.76 5.72
C LEU A 5 9.27 -3.24 5.49
N HIS A 6 10.03 -2.49 6.29
CA HIS A 6 10.16 -1.05 6.10
C HIS A 6 10.81 -0.72 4.75
N SER A 7 11.87 -1.41 4.39
CA SER A 7 12.57 -1.21 3.11
C SER A 7 11.82 -1.82 1.92
N LEU A 8 11.11 -2.93 2.10
CA LEU A 8 10.24 -3.50 1.06
C LEU A 8 9.16 -2.52 0.58
N ARG A 9 8.71 -1.59 1.44
CA ARG A 9 7.79 -0.51 1.01
C ARG A 9 8.37 0.32 -0.14
N PHE A 10 9.69 0.56 -0.16
CA PHE A 10 10.32 1.23 -1.29
C PHE A 10 10.30 0.35 -2.55
N VAL A 11 10.60 -0.92 -2.44
CA VAL A 11 10.58 -1.84 -3.60
C VAL A 11 9.19 -1.87 -4.22
N PHE A 12 8.14 -2.07 -3.41
CA PHE A 12 6.78 -2.18 -3.92
C PHE A 12 6.20 -0.84 -4.41
N VAL A 13 6.58 0.29 -3.82
CA VAL A 13 6.16 1.59 -4.38
C VAL A 13 6.86 1.85 -5.73
N MET A 14 8.10 1.41 -5.91
CA MET A 14 8.76 1.52 -7.21
C MET A 14 8.11 0.66 -8.29
N LEU A 15 7.57 -0.52 -7.95
CA LEU A 15 6.74 -1.31 -8.89
C LEU A 15 5.50 -0.52 -9.33
N ILE A 16 4.82 0.18 -8.40
CA ILE A 16 3.67 1.06 -8.73
C ILE A 16 4.11 2.22 -9.63
N VAL A 17 5.20 2.89 -9.31
CA VAL A 17 5.72 4.00 -10.14
C VAL A 17 6.05 3.52 -11.54
N LEU A 18 6.74 2.39 -11.65
CA LEU A 18 7.09 1.78 -12.95
C LEU A 18 5.84 1.40 -13.77
N SER A 19 4.79 0.85 -13.15
CA SER A 19 3.56 0.54 -13.87
C SER A 19 2.89 1.80 -14.46
N HIS A 20 2.92 2.91 -13.74
CA HIS A 20 2.42 4.18 -14.24
C HIS A 20 3.29 4.83 -15.33
N LEU A 21 4.58 4.49 -15.40
CA LEU A 21 5.50 5.02 -16.41
C LEU A 21 5.52 4.19 -17.69
N ILE A 22 5.50 2.86 -17.56
CA ILE A 22 5.55 1.92 -18.69
C ILE A 22 4.15 1.74 -19.31
N GLY A 23 3.09 1.94 -18.51
CA GLY A 23 1.71 1.79 -18.96
C GLY A 23 1.29 0.33 -19.11
N HIS A 24 0.38 0.05 -20.06
CA HIS A 24 -0.26 -1.26 -20.27
C HIS A 24 0.68 -2.47 -20.42
N GLY A 25 1.99 -2.26 -20.53
CA GLY A 25 2.97 -3.36 -20.54
C GLY A 25 3.42 -3.84 -19.15
N PHE A 26 3.06 -3.15 -18.05
CA PHE A 26 3.52 -3.48 -16.71
C PHE A 26 2.46 -3.23 -15.60
N ASP A 27 1.20 -3.56 -15.88
CA ASP A 27 0.09 -3.44 -14.90
C ASP A 27 0.34 -4.26 -13.63
N PHE A 28 1.04 -5.39 -13.75
CA PHE A 28 1.50 -6.21 -12.62
C PHE A 28 2.09 -5.39 -11.48
N GLY A 29 2.94 -4.42 -11.78
CA GLY A 29 3.62 -3.61 -10.78
C GLY A 29 2.64 -2.81 -9.91
N GLY A 30 1.59 -2.24 -10.53
CA GLY A 30 0.54 -1.50 -9.85
C GLY A 30 -0.29 -2.38 -8.92
N GLU A 31 -0.81 -3.47 -9.45
CA GLU A 31 -1.70 -4.37 -8.72
C GLU A 31 -0.97 -5.11 -7.59
N CYS A 32 0.24 -5.63 -7.85
CA CYS A 32 1.11 -6.26 -6.86
C CYS A 32 1.47 -5.30 -5.72
N GLY A 33 1.85 -4.07 -6.06
CA GLY A 33 2.21 -3.04 -5.08
C GLY A 33 1.05 -2.65 -4.19
N VAL A 34 -0.15 -2.44 -4.75
CA VAL A 34 -1.37 -2.13 -4.00
C VAL A 34 -1.73 -3.27 -3.04
N ALA A 35 -1.74 -4.52 -3.52
CA ALA A 35 -1.99 -5.69 -2.69
C ALA A 35 -0.99 -5.78 -1.52
N PHE A 36 0.30 -5.53 -1.78
CA PHE A 36 1.32 -5.48 -0.74
C PHE A 36 1.00 -4.43 0.32
N PHE A 37 0.67 -3.20 -0.06
CA PHE A 37 0.40 -2.15 0.91
C PHE A 37 -0.87 -2.39 1.73
N PHE A 38 -1.93 -2.97 1.16
CA PHE A 38 -3.13 -3.32 1.90
C PHE A 38 -2.87 -4.46 2.91
N ILE A 39 -2.22 -5.55 2.47
CA ILE A 39 -1.87 -6.68 3.34
C ILE A 39 -0.90 -6.23 4.44
N LEU A 40 0.14 -5.47 4.08
CA LEU A 40 1.09 -4.91 5.05
C LEU A 40 0.40 -4.00 6.07
N SER A 41 -0.58 -3.20 5.65
CA SER A 41 -1.33 -2.32 6.56
C SER A 41 -2.10 -3.12 7.61
N GLY A 42 -2.81 -4.18 7.23
CA GLY A 42 -3.48 -5.08 8.16
C GLY A 42 -2.51 -5.74 9.14
N PHE A 43 -1.37 -6.22 8.65
CA PHE A 43 -0.32 -6.84 9.47
C PHE A 43 0.30 -5.86 10.48
N VAL A 44 0.76 -4.70 10.02
CA VAL A 44 1.46 -3.71 10.86
C VAL A 44 0.53 -3.06 11.88
N LEU A 45 -0.74 -2.79 11.52
CA LEU A 45 -1.71 -2.28 12.48
C LEU A 45 -2.03 -3.32 13.56
N SER A 46 -2.15 -4.59 13.18
CA SER A 46 -2.34 -5.68 14.13
C SER A 46 -1.13 -5.82 15.06
N LEU A 47 0.09 -5.67 14.55
CA LEU A 47 1.33 -5.68 15.35
C LEU A 47 1.38 -4.51 16.34
N ALA A 48 0.92 -3.31 15.93
CA ALA A 48 0.98 -2.10 16.74
C ALA A 48 -0.16 -1.99 17.77
N TYR A 49 -1.34 -2.50 17.45
CA TYR A 49 -2.56 -2.26 18.24
C TYR A 49 -3.27 -3.53 18.70
N GLY A 50 -2.87 -4.71 18.23
CA GLY A 50 -3.55 -5.98 18.54
C GLY A 50 -3.55 -6.35 20.02
N SER A 51 -2.55 -5.90 20.81
CA SER A 51 -2.48 -6.10 22.26
C SER A 51 -3.24 -5.05 23.07
N VAL A 52 -3.74 -3.99 22.44
CA VAL A 52 -4.50 -2.94 23.14
C VAL A 52 -5.88 -3.47 23.54
N ARG A 53 -6.22 -3.38 24.83
CA ARG A 53 -7.54 -3.81 25.33
C ARG A 53 -8.66 -3.05 24.63
N GLU A 54 -9.78 -3.70 24.39
CA GLU A 54 -10.91 -3.17 23.63
C GLU A 54 -11.46 -1.86 24.23
N ASN A 55 -11.61 -1.82 25.55
CA ASN A 55 -12.10 -0.65 26.29
C ASN A 55 -11.14 0.56 26.31
N ARG A 56 -9.88 0.37 25.87
CA ARG A 56 -8.86 1.44 25.74
C ARG A 56 -8.62 1.88 24.31
N PHE A 57 -9.28 1.28 23.34
CA PHE A 57 -9.12 1.61 21.92
C PHE A 57 -10.21 2.57 21.45
N SER A 58 -9.83 3.79 21.15
CA SER A 58 -10.73 4.76 20.53
C SER A 58 -10.51 4.81 19.02
N THR A 59 -11.49 4.31 18.25
CA THR A 59 -11.48 4.36 16.78
C THR A 59 -11.32 5.78 16.26
N ARG A 60 -12.05 6.76 16.84
CA ARG A 60 -11.96 8.18 16.46
C ARG A 60 -10.53 8.72 16.64
N ALA A 61 -9.91 8.47 17.80
CA ALA A 61 -8.55 8.92 18.08
C ALA A 61 -7.53 8.22 17.18
N PHE A 62 -7.73 6.94 16.91
CA PHE A 62 -6.89 6.15 16.01
C PHE A 62 -6.98 6.68 14.57
N VAL A 63 -8.18 6.80 13.99
CA VAL A 63 -8.37 7.30 12.62
C VAL A 63 -7.81 8.71 12.47
N ARG A 64 -8.12 9.62 13.39
CA ARG A 64 -7.55 10.98 13.40
C ARG A 64 -6.01 10.96 13.37
N LYS A 65 -5.38 10.11 14.20
CA LYS A 65 -3.93 9.96 14.23
C LYS A 65 -3.36 9.47 12.90
N GLN A 66 -4.04 8.54 12.23
CA GLN A 66 -3.60 8.04 10.94
C GLN A 66 -3.80 9.09 9.83
N LEU A 67 -4.95 9.76 9.80
CA LEU A 67 -5.23 10.84 8.83
C LEU A 67 -4.16 11.94 8.87
N LEU A 68 -3.72 12.36 10.05
CA LEU A 68 -2.69 13.39 10.20
C LEU A 68 -1.35 13.04 9.51
N LYS A 69 -1.09 11.76 9.22
CA LYS A 69 0.14 11.34 8.57
C LYS A 69 0.12 11.51 7.04
N PHE A 70 -1.05 11.39 6.42
CA PHE A 70 -1.14 11.36 4.96
C PHE A 70 -2.09 12.39 4.36
N TYR A 71 -3.11 12.84 5.08
CA TYR A 71 -4.11 13.74 4.56
C TYR A 71 -3.56 15.12 4.14
N PRO A 72 -2.59 15.74 4.85
CA PRO A 72 -1.99 16.99 4.39
C PRO A 72 -1.29 16.86 3.03
N LEU A 73 -0.57 15.75 2.80
CA LEU A 73 0.09 15.51 1.53
C LEU A 73 -0.91 15.19 0.40
N HIS A 74 -1.99 14.47 0.74
CA HIS A 74 -3.09 14.26 -0.19
C HIS A 74 -3.67 15.59 -0.70
N LEU A 75 -4.02 16.51 0.21
CA LEU A 75 -4.55 17.82 -0.18
C LEU A 75 -3.55 18.65 -1.00
N LEU A 76 -2.27 18.60 -0.64
CA LEU A 76 -1.22 19.30 -1.40
C LEU A 76 -1.12 18.76 -2.83
N THR A 77 -1.01 17.44 -2.99
CA THR A 77 -0.88 16.84 -4.33
C THR A 77 -2.16 17.03 -5.16
N MET A 78 -3.33 17.00 -4.55
CA MET A 78 -4.59 17.32 -5.21
C MET A 78 -4.61 18.79 -5.67
N ALA A 79 -4.21 19.74 -4.81
CA ALA A 79 -4.16 21.15 -5.17
C ALA A 79 -3.20 21.43 -6.33
N VAL A 80 -2.01 20.78 -6.33
CA VAL A 80 -1.05 20.90 -7.44
C VAL A 80 -1.64 20.31 -8.73
N ALA A 81 -2.30 19.16 -8.66
CA ALA A 81 -2.94 18.55 -9.82
C ALA A 81 -4.04 19.46 -10.40
N LEU A 82 -4.90 20.04 -9.55
CA LEU A 82 -5.92 20.99 -9.96
C LEU A 82 -5.33 22.27 -10.58
N ALA A 83 -4.22 22.77 -10.05
CA ALA A 83 -3.52 23.92 -10.62
C ALA A 83 -2.97 23.61 -12.02
N LEU A 84 -2.49 22.37 -12.25
CA LEU A 84 -2.07 21.92 -13.59
C LEU A 84 -3.26 21.83 -14.55
N ASP A 85 -4.40 21.29 -14.10
CA ASP A 85 -5.62 21.23 -14.91
C ASP A 85 -6.12 22.62 -15.27
N ALA A 86 -6.15 23.56 -14.33
CA ALA A 86 -6.56 24.94 -14.55
C ALA A 86 -5.70 25.68 -15.61
N ARG A 87 -4.39 25.40 -15.66
CA ARG A 87 -3.50 25.93 -16.72
C ARG A 87 -3.86 25.46 -18.12
N LEU A 88 -4.53 24.31 -18.22
CA LEU A 88 -5.02 23.73 -19.46
C LEU A 88 -6.48 24.13 -19.76
N GLY A 89 -7.07 25.02 -18.94
CA GLY A 89 -8.49 25.41 -19.06
C GLY A 89 -9.47 24.35 -18.59
N LEU A 90 -8.99 23.32 -17.88
CA LEU A 90 -9.84 22.23 -17.37
C LEU A 90 -10.30 22.57 -15.95
N TYR A 91 -11.59 22.81 -15.78
CA TYR A 91 -12.20 23.14 -14.48
C TYR A 91 -13.11 21.98 -14.06
N PRO A 92 -12.75 21.26 -12.98
CA PRO A 92 -13.52 20.11 -12.55
C PRO A 92 -14.82 20.52 -11.82
N GLU A 93 -15.81 19.66 -11.92
CA GLU A 93 -17.07 19.81 -11.21
C GLU A 93 -16.93 19.46 -9.71
N TRP A 94 -17.76 20.07 -8.87
CA TRP A 94 -17.81 19.79 -7.43
C TRP A 94 -18.09 18.33 -7.12
N GLY A 95 -18.84 17.63 -7.97
CA GLY A 95 -19.10 16.19 -7.86
C GLY A 95 -17.86 15.30 -7.88
N ARG A 96 -16.71 15.79 -8.39
CA ARG A 96 -15.42 15.10 -8.38
C ARG A 96 -14.51 15.58 -7.25
N ILE A 97 -14.57 16.88 -6.94
CA ILE A 97 -13.73 17.52 -5.90
C ILE A 97 -14.14 17.03 -4.51
N ILE A 98 -15.43 17.09 -4.16
CA ILE A 98 -15.93 16.76 -2.84
C ILE A 98 -15.62 15.31 -2.43
N PRO A 99 -15.91 14.28 -3.24
CA PRO A 99 -15.55 12.90 -2.90
C PRO A 99 -14.04 12.71 -2.65
N SER A 100 -13.20 13.39 -3.44
CA SER A 100 -11.74 13.31 -3.29
C SER A 100 -11.24 14.00 -2.03
N ILE A 101 -11.78 15.17 -1.66
CA ILE A 101 -11.47 15.81 -0.36
C ILE A 101 -11.88 14.90 0.80
N LEU A 102 -13.07 14.30 0.72
CA LEU A 102 -13.60 13.46 1.80
C LEU A 102 -12.98 12.04 1.83
N LEU A 103 -12.15 11.69 0.85
CA LEU A 103 -11.59 10.34 0.67
C LEU A 103 -12.69 9.26 0.59
N VAL A 104 -13.71 9.51 -0.22
CA VAL A 104 -14.80 8.58 -0.53
C VAL A 104 -14.94 8.32 -2.03
N GLN A 105 -14.01 8.80 -2.85
CA GLN A 105 -14.05 8.69 -4.31
C GLN A 105 -14.05 7.23 -4.81
N SER A 106 -13.40 6.30 -4.13
CA SER A 106 -13.40 4.88 -4.50
C SER A 106 -14.75 4.16 -4.31
N TRP A 107 -15.71 4.81 -3.66
CA TRP A 107 -17.08 4.29 -3.52
C TRP A 107 -17.98 4.63 -4.72
N ILE A 108 -17.54 5.50 -5.60
CA ILE A 108 -18.33 5.98 -6.75
C ILE A 108 -17.85 5.26 -8.02
N PRO A 109 -18.72 4.53 -8.73
CA PRO A 109 -18.37 3.70 -9.89
C PRO A 109 -18.15 4.55 -11.16
N SER A 110 -17.27 5.53 -11.07
CA SER A 110 -16.90 6.41 -12.18
C SER A 110 -15.39 6.64 -12.17
N GLU A 111 -14.73 6.23 -13.26
CA GLU A 111 -13.28 6.38 -13.41
C GLU A 111 -12.83 7.83 -13.27
N GLN A 112 -13.62 8.75 -13.81
CA GLN A 112 -13.39 10.18 -13.68
C GLN A 112 -13.49 10.70 -12.25
N VAL A 113 -14.11 9.95 -11.32
CA VAL A 113 -14.25 10.30 -9.91
C VAL A 113 -13.17 9.59 -9.10
N TYR A 114 -13.01 8.28 -9.21
CA TYR A 114 -12.06 7.58 -8.35
C TYR A 114 -10.59 7.82 -8.72
N PHE A 115 -10.26 8.18 -9.97
CA PHE A 115 -8.91 8.60 -10.37
C PHE A 115 -8.75 10.12 -10.48
N PHE A 116 -9.69 10.90 -9.95
CA PHE A 116 -9.70 12.36 -10.06
C PHE A 116 -8.44 13.01 -9.46
N ALA A 117 -7.95 14.05 -10.13
CA ALA A 117 -6.82 14.90 -9.76
C ALA A 117 -5.50 14.12 -9.61
N ASN A 118 -5.20 13.59 -8.43
CA ASN A 118 -4.08 12.70 -8.18
C ASN A 118 -4.58 11.25 -8.21
N GLY A 119 -4.53 10.60 -9.38
CA GLY A 119 -5.09 9.27 -9.59
C GLY A 119 -4.79 8.26 -8.47
N PRO A 120 -3.53 8.08 -8.03
CA PRO A 120 -3.19 7.15 -6.94
C PRO A 120 -3.96 7.36 -5.63
N ALA A 121 -4.58 8.53 -5.40
CA ALA A 121 -5.24 8.84 -4.14
C ALA A 121 -6.49 7.99 -3.82
N TRP A 122 -7.05 7.24 -4.78
CA TRP A 122 -8.14 6.30 -4.52
C TRP A 122 -7.77 5.28 -3.43
N PHE A 123 -6.53 4.84 -3.40
CA PHE A 123 -5.98 3.94 -2.38
C PHE A 123 -6.15 4.49 -0.95
N LEU A 124 -6.07 5.81 -0.78
CA LEU A 124 -6.25 6.44 0.54
C LEU A 124 -7.70 6.35 1.03
N ALA A 125 -8.68 6.40 0.12
CA ALA A 125 -10.09 6.22 0.48
C ALA A 125 -10.33 4.81 1.04
N ASP A 126 -9.73 3.79 0.43
CA ASP A 126 -9.79 2.42 0.92
C ASP A 126 -9.11 2.27 2.29
N ILE A 127 -7.92 2.84 2.46
CA ILE A 127 -7.20 2.81 3.74
C ILE A 127 -8.00 3.51 4.85
N VAL A 128 -8.70 4.60 4.57
CA VAL A 128 -9.58 5.25 5.57
C VAL A 128 -10.71 4.32 5.98
N PHE A 129 -11.36 3.66 5.02
CA PHE A 129 -12.38 2.65 5.31
C PHE A 129 -11.82 1.51 6.17
N PHE A 130 -10.64 0.97 5.84
CA PHE A 130 -10.00 -0.08 6.64
C PHE A 130 -9.67 0.37 8.06
N TYR A 131 -9.25 1.61 8.25
CA TYR A 131 -9.01 2.16 9.58
C TYR A 131 -10.29 2.29 10.42
N LEU A 132 -11.41 2.65 9.79
CA LEU A 132 -12.71 2.75 10.47
C LEU A 132 -13.17 1.39 11.01
N ILE A 133 -13.01 0.33 10.22
CA ILE A 133 -13.47 -1.03 10.56
C ILE A 133 -12.40 -1.89 11.25
N PHE A 134 -11.14 -1.43 11.32
CA PHE A 134 -10.00 -2.22 11.80
C PHE A 134 -10.27 -2.95 13.11
N ARG A 135 -10.78 -2.24 14.11
CA ARG A 135 -10.97 -2.83 15.44
C ARG A 135 -12.05 -3.92 15.46
N CYS A 136 -13.14 -3.68 14.77
CA CYS A 136 -14.20 -4.67 14.61
C CYS A 136 -13.71 -5.91 13.85
N LEU A 137 -13.08 -5.70 12.70
CA LEU A 137 -12.54 -6.77 11.87
C LEU A 137 -11.47 -7.58 12.62
N PHE A 138 -10.56 -6.90 13.33
CA PHE A 138 -9.54 -7.54 14.16
C PHE A 138 -10.17 -8.40 15.27
N ALA A 139 -11.19 -7.89 15.96
CA ALA A 139 -11.86 -8.63 17.03
C ALA A 139 -12.55 -9.90 16.52
N VAL A 140 -13.22 -9.83 15.36
CA VAL A 140 -13.85 -10.99 14.72
C VAL A 140 -12.81 -12.02 14.30
N LEU A 141 -11.82 -11.61 13.50
CA LEU A 141 -10.82 -12.51 12.95
C LEU A 141 -9.94 -13.14 14.05
N ASN A 142 -9.65 -12.40 15.12
CA ASN A 142 -8.81 -12.90 16.21
C ASN A 142 -9.52 -13.94 17.09
N LYS A 143 -10.86 -13.97 17.12
CA LYS A 143 -11.65 -14.96 17.84
C LYS A 143 -11.88 -16.27 17.07
N MET A 144 -11.70 -16.26 15.74
CA MET A 144 -11.92 -17.44 14.91
C MET A 144 -10.90 -18.53 15.22
N SER A 145 -11.36 -19.78 15.32
CA SER A 145 -10.47 -20.94 15.35
C SER A 145 -9.75 -21.12 14.02
N ILE A 146 -8.68 -21.91 13.99
CA ILE A 146 -7.94 -22.21 12.74
C ILE A 146 -8.86 -22.84 11.68
N ARG A 147 -9.75 -23.75 12.10
CA ARG A 147 -10.72 -24.38 11.21
C ARG A 147 -11.70 -23.37 10.62
N GLN A 148 -12.26 -22.48 11.45
CA GLN A 148 -13.16 -21.41 10.99
C GLN A 148 -12.44 -20.47 10.03
N THR A 149 -11.20 -20.12 10.31
CA THR A 149 -10.37 -19.28 9.42
C THR A 149 -10.18 -19.94 8.06
N ILE A 150 -9.80 -21.22 8.01
CA ILE A 150 -9.60 -21.95 6.75
C ILE A 150 -10.91 -22.03 5.96
N VAL A 151 -12.01 -22.43 6.62
CA VAL A 151 -13.32 -22.56 5.95
C VAL A 151 -13.80 -21.21 5.41
N ALA A 152 -13.73 -20.15 6.24
CA ALA A 152 -14.15 -18.82 5.82
C ALA A 152 -13.27 -18.27 4.67
N SER A 153 -11.96 -18.50 4.70
CA SER A 153 -11.06 -18.10 3.60
C SER A 153 -11.35 -18.87 2.32
N ALA A 154 -11.58 -20.18 2.40
CA ALA A 154 -11.93 -20.99 1.24
C ALA A 154 -13.27 -20.56 0.62
N LEU A 155 -14.31 -20.36 1.45
CA LEU A 155 -15.61 -19.86 0.99
C LEU A 155 -15.48 -18.46 0.35
N LEU A 156 -14.69 -17.57 0.95
CA LEU A 156 -14.46 -16.23 0.42
C LEU A 156 -13.81 -16.28 -0.97
N VAL A 157 -12.79 -17.12 -1.14
CA VAL A 157 -12.11 -17.31 -2.44
C VAL A 157 -13.08 -17.87 -3.47
N ILE A 158 -13.87 -18.90 -3.10
CA ILE A 158 -14.87 -19.48 -4.00
C ILE A 158 -15.91 -18.43 -4.42
N VAL A 159 -16.45 -17.69 -3.46
CA VAL A 159 -17.44 -16.63 -3.73
C VAL A 159 -16.81 -15.53 -4.61
N TYR A 160 -15.58 -15.11 -4.32
CA TYR A 160 -14.87 -14.12 -5.12
C TYR A 160 -14.70 -14.60 -6.57
N LEU A 161 -14.25 -15.84 -6.78
CA LEU A 161 -14.04 -16.39 -8.12
C LEU A 161 -15.35 -16.55 -8.89
N LEU A 162 -16.40 -17.05 -8.23
CA LEU A 162 -17.73 -17.22 -8.85
C LEU A 162 -18.37 -15.87 -9.20
N LEU A 163 -18.36 -14.91 -8.28
CA LEU A 163 -18.92 -13.57 -8.56
C LEU A 163 -18.03 -12.80 -9.54
N GLY A 164 -16.70 -12.93 -9.43
CA GLY A 164 -15.75 -12.30 -10.32
C GLY A 164 -15.95 -12.71 -11.77
N SER A 165 -16.19 -14.00 -12.03
CA SER A 165 -16.42 -14.51 -13.39
C SER A 165 -17.74 -14.01 -14.02
N LEU A 166 -18.66 -13.47 -13.23
CA LEU A 166 -19.93 -12.87 -13.71
C LEU A 166 -19.82 -11.36 -13.96
N ILE A 167 -18.71 -10.72 -13.58
CA ILE A 167 -18.50 -9.28 -13.74
C ILE A 167 -18.08 -9.00 -15.18
N PRO A 168 -18.77 -8.08 -15.91
CA PRO A 168 -18.34 -7.63 -17.21
C PRO A 168 -16.92 -7.00 -17.15
N GLU A 169 -16.12 -7.19 -18.20
CA GLU A 169 -14.71 -6.76 -18.23
C GLU A 169 -14.52 -5.27 -17.96
N ASP A 170 -15.44 -4.42 -18.46
CA ASP A 170 -15.43 -2.97 -18.24
C ASP A 170 -15.63 -2.56 -16.78
N ARG A 171 -16.15 -3.47 -15.93
CA ARG A 171 -16.39 -3.25 -14.49
C ARG A 171 -15.39 -3.94 -13.58
N VAL A 172 -14.55 -4.83 -14.10
CA VAL A 172 -13.54 -5.56 -13.31
C VAL A 172 -12.63 -4.60 -12.55
N ASN A 173 -12.09 -3.58 -13.23
CA ASN A 173 -11.19 -2.62 -12.60
C ASN A 173 -11.86 -1.89 -11.42
N TYR A 174 -13.10 -1.44 -11.56
CA TYR A 174 -13.80 -0.80 -10.45
C TYR A 174 -14.12 -1.79 -9.33
N LEU A 175 -14.84 -2.87 -9.64
CA LEU A 175 -15.41 -3.75 -8.62
C LEU A 175 -14.37 -4.61 -7.89
N LEU A 176 -13.31 -5.03 -8.58
CA LEU A 176 -12.34 -5.96 -7.99
C LEU A 176 -11.02 -5.29 -7.59
N TYR A 177 -10.67 -4.14 -8.20
CA TYR A 177 -9.41 -3.46 -7.92
C TYR A 177 -9.55 -2.19 -7.10
N VAL A 178 -10.61 -1.38 -7.30
CA VAL A 178 -10.79 -0.08 -6.65
C VAL A 178 -11.78 -0.12 -5.48
N PHE A 179 -12.81 -0.96 -5.53
CA PHE A 179 -13.95 -0.91 -4.60
C PHE A 179 -13.57 -1.38 -3.18
N PRO A 180 -13.70 -0.51 -2.13
CA PRO A 180 -13.20 -0.77 -0.79
C PRO A 180 -13.70 -2.06 -0.13
N PRO A 181 -14.98 -2.47 -0.27
CA PRO A 181 -15.49 -3.73 0.31
C PRO A 181 -14.80 -4.99 -0.22
N VAL A 182 -14.29 -4.97 -1.45
CA VAL A 182 -13.53 -6.10 -2.01
C VAL A 182 -12.08 -6.01 -1.54
N ARG A 183 -11.48 -4.84 -1.59
CA ARG A 183 -10.08 -4.65 -1.17
C ARG A 183 -9.85 -4.84 0.34
N VAL A 184 -10.90 -4.80 1.17
CA VAL A 184 -10.78 -5.15 2.59
C VAL A 184 -10.29 -6.59 2.82
N ILE A 185 -10.44 -7.48 1.84
CA ILE A 185 -9.95 -8.86 1.90
C ILE A 185 -8.42 -8.87 2.05
N ASP A 186 -7.70 -8.06 1.29
CA ASP A 186 -6.24 -7.93 1.41
C ASP A 186 -5.84 -7.49 2.83
N PHE A 187 -6.55 -6.51 3.36
CA PHE A 187 -6.32 -6.02 4.71
C PHE A 187 -6.61 -7.09 5.78
N ALA A 188 -7.69 -7.87 5.59
CA ALA A 188 -8.04 -9.00 6.47
C ALA A 188 -6.97 -10.10 6.42
N ILE A 189 -6.43 -10.42 5.25
CA ILE A 189 -5.30 -11.34 5.08
C ILE A 189 -4.10 -10.86 5.92
N GLY A 190 -3.81 -9.56 5.92
CA GLY A 190 -2.77 -8.98 6.78
C GLY A 190 -3.02 -9.19 8.27
N ILE A 191 -4.26 -9.06 8.74
CA ILE A 191 -4.63 -9.35 10.14
C ILE A 191 -4.44 -10.84 10.48
N LEU A 192 -4.85 -11.74 9.59
CA LEU A 192 -4.65 -13.18 9.77
C LEU A 192 -3.18 -13.56 9.77
N LEU A 193 -2.38 -12.90 8.93
CA LEU A 193 -0.94 -13.08 8.87
C LEU A 193 -0.25 -12.70 10.18
N TYR A 194 -0.71 -11.62 10.84
CA TYR A 194 -0.22 -11.26 12.18
C TYR A 194 -0.47 -12.38 13.20
N ARG A 195 -1.61 -13.07 13.16
CA ARG A 195 -1.89 -14.22 14.04
C ARG A 195 -0.89 -15.37 13.81
N ALA A 196 -0.66 -15.71 12.52
CA ALA A 196 0.35 -16.70 12.17
C ALA A 196 1.74 -16.30 12.67
N TYR A 197 2.14 -15.03 12.47
CA TYR A 197 3.41 -14.47 12.90
C TYR A 197 3.61 -14.54 14.42
N ARG A 198 2.55 -14.47 15.23
CA ARG A 198 2.56 -14.57 16.70
C ARG A 198 2.45 -16.01 17.23
N SER A 199 2.33 -17.00 16.35
CA SER A 199 2.16 -18.39 16.74
C SER A 199 3.45 -19.02 17.25
N ARG A 200 3.34 -20.06 18.06
CA ARG A 200 4.49 -20.90 18.53
C ARG A 200 5.22 -21.54 17.34
N HIS A 201 4.52 -21.89 16.28
CA HIS A 201 5.14 -22.47 15.08
C HIS A 201 6.11 -21.47 14.43
N THR A 202 5.77 -20.19 14.41
CA THR A 202 6.68 -19.15 13.90
C THR A 202 7.90 -18.94 14.79
N GLU A 203 7.76 -19.09 16.10
CA GLU A 203 8.91 -19.06 17.03
C GLU A 203 9.86 -20.23 16.78
N SER A 204 9.32 -21.43 16.58
CA SER A 204 10.12 -22.61 16.20
C SER A 204 10.80 -22.41 14.84
N LEU A 205 10.10 -21.84 13.85
CA LEU A 205 10.67 -21.52 12.55
C LEU A 205 11.84 -20.52 12.66
N ARG A 206 11.68 -19.47 13.46
CA ARG A 206 12.77 -18.50 13.72
C ARG A 206 13.97 -19.17 14.36
N SER A 207 13.73 -20.02 15.36
CA SER A 207 14.81 -20.76 16.02
C SER A 207 15.57 -21.64 15.04
N TRP A 208 14.84 -22.33 14.17
CA TRP A 208 15.44 -23.15 13.11
C TRP A 208 16.22 -22.31 12.09
N LEU A 209 15.66 -21.19 11.61
CA LEU A 209 16.35 -20.29 10.68
C LEU A 209 17.64 -19.72 11.26
N ASN A 210 17.69 -19.48 12.57
CA ASN A 210 18.91 -19.02 13.26
C ASN A 210 20.01 -20.09 13.30
N THR A 211 19.69 -21.37 13.10
CA THR A 211 20.68 -22.48 12.99
C THR A 211 21.16 -22.70 11.56
N CYS A 212 20.46 -22.14 10.58
CA CYS A 212 20.81 -22.27 9.16
C CYS A 212 22.05 -21.44 8.79
N SER A 213 22.83 -21.94 7.83
CA SER A 213 23.95 -21.16 7.28
C SER A 213 23.44 -19.92 6.54
N PRO A 214 24.20 -18.81 6.52
CA PRO A 214 23.83 -17.61 5.76
C PRO A 214 23.57 -17.88 4.27
N ALA A 215 24.27 -18.84 3.66
CA ALA A 215 24.07 -19.25 2.29
C ALA A 215 22.69 -19.90 2.09
N TRP A 216 22.27 -20.76 3.03
CA TRP A 216 20.96 -21.39 2.98
C TRP A 216 19.83 -20.39 3.16
N VAL A 217 19.96 -19.45 4.10
CA VAL A 217 18.98 -18.37 4.29
C VAL A 217 18.89 -17.51 3.03
N THR A 218 20.03 -17.18 2.39
CA THR A 218 20.05 -16.44 1.12
C THR A 218 19.33 -17.21 0.01
N ALA A 219 19.49 -18.54 -0.08
CA ALA A 219 18.77 -19.35 -1.06
C ALA A 219 17.24 -19.28 -0.86
N LEU A 220 16.77 -19.31 0.40
CA LEU A 220 15.35 -19.12 0.72
C LEU A 220 14.85 -17.71 0.37
N GLU A 221 15.65 -16.68 0.64
CA GLU A 221 15.33 -15.30 0.25
C GLU A 221 15.17 -15.17 -1.26
N LEU A 222 16.10 -15.75 -2.03
CA LEU A 222 16.06 -15.75 -3.49
C LEU A 222 14.87 -16.55 -4.02
N ALA A 223 14.48 -17.66 -3.37
CA ALA A 223 13.27 -18.40 -3.72
C ALA A 223 12.01 -17.55 -3.55
N VAL A 224 11.91 -16.73 -2.49
CA VAL A 224 10.80 -15.79 -2.30
C VAL A 224 10.81 -14.68 -3.36
N VAL A 225 11.99 -14.16 -3.72
CA VAL A 225 12.11 -13.20 -4.83
C VAL A 225 11.71 -13.85 -6.15
N ALA A 226 12.17 -15.08 -6.42
CA ALA A 226 11.81 -15.84 -7.62
C ALA A 226 10.30 -16.09 -7.72
N LEU A 227 9.61 -16.28 -6.57
CA LEU A 227 8.14 -16.38 -6.55
C LEU A 227 7.46 -15.12 -7.09
N ILE A 228 7.95 -13.93 -6.72
CA ILE A 228 7.42 -12.65 -7.26
C ILE A 228 7.68 -12.57 -8.77
N VAL A 229 8.91 -12.89 -9.20
CA VAL A 229 9.27 -12.86 -10.63
C VAL A 229 8.42 -13.84 -11.43
N LEU A 230 8.25 -15.08 -10.93
CA LEU A 230 7.40 -16.09 -11.58
C LEU A 230 5.96 -15.60 -11.67
N THR A 231 5.44 -14.97 -10.61
CA THR A 231 4.10 -14.37 -10.62
C THR A 231 3.98 -13.30 -11.71
N ALA A 232 5.02 -12.46 -11.86
CA ALA A 232 5.05 -11.43 -12.90
C ALA A 232 5.09 -12.01 -14.31
N LEU A 233 5.80 -13.13 -14.52
CA LEU A 233 5.85 -13.81 -15.81
C LEU A 233 4.53 -14.50 -16.19
N ILE A 234 3.82 -15.01 -15.20
CA ILE A 234 2.51 -15.67 -15.40
C ILE A 234 1.38 -14.64 -15.55
N TYR A 235 1.51 -13.47 -14.94
CA TYR A 235 0.48 -12.45 -14.85
C TYR A 235 -0.22 -12.09 -16.18
N PRO A 236 0.47 -11.92 -17.33
CA PRO A 236 -0.19 -11.61 -18.59
C PRO A 236 -1.11 -12.72 -19.13
N HIS A 237 -0.95 -13.94 -18.63
CA HIS A 237 -1.71 -15.12 -19.05
C HIS A 237 -2.90 -15.43 -18.12
N ILE A 238 -3.09 -14.62 -17.07
CA ILE A 238 -4.17 -14.79 -16.09
C ILE A 238 -5.32 -13.84 -16.42
N GLU A 239 -6.54 -14.37 -16.30
CA GLU A 239 -7.77 -13.59 -16.52
C GLU A 239 -7.84 -12.35 -15.61
N PRO A 240 -8.35 -11.20 -16.12
CA PRO A 240 -8.39 -9.94 -15.39
C PRO A 240 -9.06 -10.04 -14.00
N HIS A 241 -10.15 -10.79 -13.87
CA HIS A 241 -10.87 -10.95 -12.60
C HIS A 241 -10.11 -11.74 -11.53
N ILE A 242 -9.06 -12.49 -11.90
CA ILE A 242 -8.19 -13.19 -10.97
C ILE A 242 -6.96 -12.33 -10.68
N ARG A 243 -6.31 -11.79 -11.72
CA ARG A 243 -5.01 -11.12 -11.59
C ARG A 243 -5.08 -9.80 -10.82
N CYS A 244 -6.18 -9.06 -10.88
CA CYS A 244 -6.29 -7.73 -10.26
C CYS A 244 -6.26 -7.73 -8.73
N ALA A 245 -6.56 -8.86 -8.06
CA ALA A 245 -6.51 -8.97 -6.61
C ALA A 245 -6.14 -10.38 -6.12
N SER A 246 -6.94 -11.41 -6.43
CA SER A 246 -6.83 -12.73 -5.79
C SER A 246 -5.52 -13.46 -6.09
N MET A 247 -4.89 -13.21 -7.20
CA MET A 247 -3.56 -13.74 -7.54
C MET A 247 -2.51 -13.41 -6.46
N PHE A 248 -2.63 -12.25 -5.82
CA PHE A 248 -1.66 -11.79 -4.82
C PHE A 248 -1.95 -12.27 -3.41
N TRP A 249 -3.11 -12.91 -3.15
CA TRP A 249 -3.50 -13.39 -1.81
C TRP A 249 -2.68 -14.57 -1.27
N VAL A 250 -1.87 -15.19 -2.13
CA VAL A 250 -0.89 -16.20 -1.72
C VAL A 250 0.51 -15.62 -1.70
N VAL A 251 0.91 -14.96 -2.78
CA VAL A 251 2.29 -14.49 -2.98
C VAL A 251 2.69 -13.43 -1.96
N ILE A 252 1.88 -12.40 -1.79
CA ILE A 252 2.21 -11.28 -0.90
C ILE A 252 2.25 -11.68 0.58
N PRO A 253 1.31 -12.50 1.13
CA PRO A 253 1.45 -13.03 2.47
C PRO A 253 2.74 -13.82 2.70
N VAL A 254 3.18 -14.63 1.72
CA VAL A 254 4.47 -15.35 1.82
C VAL A 254 5.62 -14.36 1.92
N VAL A 255 5.66 -13.32 1.08
CA VAL A 255 6.69 -12.29 1.12
C VAL A 255 6.72 -11.56 2.49
N VAL A 256 5.55 -11.05 2.92
CA VAL A 256 5.45 -10.30 4.18
C VAL A 256 5.81 -11.19 5.38
N PHE A 257 5.30 -12.43 5.43
CA PHE A 257 5.57 -13.35 6.52
C PHE A 257 7.04 -13.75 6.59
N PHE A 258 7.62 -14.12 5.46
CA PHE A 258 9.00 -14.55 5.37
C PHE A 258 9.95 -13.44 5.84
N PHE A 259 9.86 -12.26 5.24
CA PHE A 259 10.74 -11.14 5.59
C PHE A 259 10.47 -10.56 7.00
N ALA A 260 9.26 -10.69 7.53
CA ALA A 260 8.99 -10.38 8.95
C ALA A 260 9.67 -11.38 9.89
N THR A 261 9.77 -12.65 9.48
CA THR A 261 10.29 -13.72 10.31
C THR A 261 11.81 -13.71 10.39
N ILE A 262 12.50 -13.41 9.26
CA ILE A 262 13.97 -13.44 9.17
C ILE A 262 14.66 -12.10 9.45
N ASP A 263 13.96 -11.08 9.85
CA ASP A 263 14.47 -9.68 10.01
C ASP A 263 15.79 -9.57 10.79
N LYS A 264 16.09 -10.53 11.66
CA LYS A 264 17.32 -10.55 12.49
C LYS A 264 18.36 -11.58 12.05
N SER A 265 17.97 -12.60 11.30
CA SER A 265 18.81 -13.75 10.94
C SER A 265 19.07 -13.89 9.44
N GLY A 266 18.82 -12.80 8.69
CA GLY A 266 18.76 -12.86 7.24
C GLY A 266 20.07 -13.07 6.50
N GLY A 267 19.95 -13.54 5.25
CA GLY A 267 21.01 -13.66 4.25
C GLY A 267 21.33 -12.35 3.55
N LEU A 268 21.73 -12.43 2.28
CA LEU A 268 22.16 -11.26 1.50
C LEU A 268 21.04 -10.27 1.23
N VAL A 269 19.83 -10.76 0.90
CA VAL A 269 18.69 -9.86 0.59
C VAL A 269 18.27 -9.10 1.84
N THR A 270 18.18 -9.77 3.00
CA THR A 270 17.91 -9.10 4.28
C THR A 270 18.97 -8.08 4.63
N ARG A 271 20.27 -8.37 4.43
CA ARG A 271 21.35 -7.41 4.66
C ARG A 271 21.21 -6.17 3.77
N LEU A 272 20.85 -6.37 2.48
CA LEU A 272 20.56 -5.26 1.57
C LEU A 272 19.36 -4.44 2.07
N LEU A 273 18.25 -5.09 2.39
CA LEU A 273 17.02 -4.43 2.85
C LEU A 273 17.21 -3.69 4.18
N THR A 274 18.07 -4.19 5.07
CA THR A 274 18.37 -3.54 6.38
C THR A 274 19.49 -2.53 6.31
N SER A 275 20.07 -2.30 5.13
CA SER A 275 21.11 -1.28 4.93
C SER A 275 20.57 0.14 5.13
N ARG A 276 21.45 1.07 5.56
CA ARG A 276 21.10 2.48 5.78
C ARG A 276 20.40 3.14 4.56
N PRO A 277 20.91 2.98 3.32
CA PRO A 277 20.25 3.55 2.14
C PRO A 277 18.84 3.00 1.93
N MET A 278 18.65 1.68 2.02
CA MET A 278 17.33 1.06 1.83
C MET A 278 16.34 1.48 2.91
N MET A 279 16.80 1.61 4.16
CA MET A 279 15.97 2.13 5.25
C MET A 279 15.57 3.59 5.03
N ALA A 280 16.48 4.43 4.51
CA ALA A 280 16.16 5.80 4.16
C ALA A 280 15.12 5.88 3.03
N LEU A 281 15.28 5.09 1.97
CA LEU A 281 14.31 4.98 0.87
C LEU A 281 12.95 4.44 1.34
N GLY A 282 12.94 3.43 2.20
CA GLY A 282 11.71 2.92 2.82
C GLY A 282 10.95 3.99 3.61
N SER A 283 11.67 4.93 4.23
CA SER A 283 11.07 6.01 5.03
C SER A 283 10.28 7.04 4.20
N ILE A 284 10.58 7.20 2.91
CA ILE A 284 9.94 8.14 1.98
C ILE A 284 8.98 7.46 1.00
N SER A 285 8.70 6.18 1.18
CA SER A 285 7.88 5.40 0.24
C SER A 285 6.49 5.97 0.05
N PHE A 286 5.89 6.55 1.09
CA PHE A 286 4.58 7.18 1.01
C PHE A 286 4.62 8.49 0.22
N GLU A 287 5.64 9.31 0.43
CA GLU A 287 5.85 10.54 -0.31
C GLU A 287 6.06 10.25 -1.79
N ILE A 288 6.90 9.25 -2.14
CA ILE A 288 7.05 8.77 -3.52
C ILE A 288 5.70 8.39 -4.12
N TYR A 289 4.89 7.59 -3.39
CA TYR A 289 3.57 7.18 -3.84
C TYR A 289 2.66 8.37 -4.16
N MET A 290 2.65 9.39 -3.32
CA MET A 290 1.75 10.53 -3.49
C MET A 290 2.17 11.52 -4.57
N ILE A 291 3.49 11.73 -4.75
CA ILE A 291 3.96 12.78 -5.65
C ILE A 291 4.28 12.31 -7.07
N HIS A 292 4.52 11.00 -7.29
CA HIS A 292 5.02 10.51 -8.59
C HIS A 292 4.09 10.85 -9.78
N ALA A 293 2.77 10.76 -9.59
CA ALA A 293 1.82 11.06 -10.67
C ALA A 293 1.82 12.55 -11.04
N VAL A 294 1.94 13.42 -10.04
CA VAL A 294 2.06 14.87 -10.26
C VAL A 294 3.40 15.22 -10.91
N VAL A 295 4.49 14.63 -10.44
CA VAL A 295 5.83 14.79 -11.03
C VAL A 295 5.83 14.30 -12.49
N LYS A 296 5.22 13.13 -12.77
CA LYS A 296 5.06 12.60 -14.12
C LYS A 296 4.39 13.63 -15.03
N ARG A 297 3.25 14.21 -14.61
CA ARG A 297 2.51 15.20 -15.38
C ARG A 297 3.36 16.45 -15.67
N ILE A 298 4.09 16.97 -14.68
CA ILE A 298 4.94 18.15 -14.85
C ILE A 298 6.09 17.86 -15.81
N VAL A 299 6.82 16.77 -15.62
CA VAL A 299 8.01 16.45 -16.43
C VAL A 299 7.58 16.14 -17.88
N GLN A 300 6.51 15.36 -18.09
CA GLN A 300 6.03 15.05 -19.42
C GLN A 300 5.53 16.30 -20.16
N SER A 301 4.74 17.17 -19.51
CA SER A 301 4.28 18.42 -20.10
C SER A 301 5.46 19.32 -20.47
N THR A 302 6.47 19.41 -19.62
CA THR A 302 7.67 20.20 -19.90
C THR A 302 8.46 19.63 -21.08
N ALA A 303 8.64 18.30 -21.15
CA ALA A 303 9.31 17.63 -22.24
C ALA A 303 8.59 17.85 -23.58
N MET A 304 7.25 17.72 -23.60
CA MET A 304 6.44 17.95 -24.79
C MET A 304 6.56 19.41 -25.30
N ASN A 305 6.61 20.38 -24.38
CA ASN A 305 6.75 21.81 -24.76
C ASN A 305 8.10 22.14 -25.42
N VAL A 306 9.13 21.32 -25.22
CA VAL A 306 10.44 21.45 -25.88
C VAL A 306 10.63 20.42 -27.00
N GLY A 307 9.57 19.75 -27.46
CA GLY A 307 9.59 18.83 -28.59
C GLY A 307 10.22 17.45 -28.28
N ILE A 308 10.33 17.07 -27.00
CA ILE A 308 10.87 15.76 -26.61
C ILE A 308 9.72 14.81 -26.36
N GLU A 309 9.63 13.75 -27.15
CA GLU A 309 8.67 12.66 -26.96
C GLU A 309 8.98 11.83 -25.70
N SER A 310 7.91 11.22 -25.14
CA SER A 310 8.07 10.33 -23.96
C SER A 310 8.90 9.11 -24.32
N ASN A 311 9.98 8.90 -23.58
CA ASN A 311 10.91 7.81 -23.77
C ASN A 311 11.49 7.34 -22.43
N VAL A 312 12.37 6.34 -22.45
CA VAL A 312 13.01 5.77 -21.27
C VAL A 312 13.77 6.82 -20.44
N TRP A 313 14.37 7.82 -21.07
CA TRP A 313 15.12 8.87 -20.38
C TRP A 313 14.19 9.78 -19.57
N ILE A 314 13.03 10.12 -20.12
CA ILE A 314 12.00 10.86 -19.38
C ILE A 314 11.50 10.04 -18.19
N ALA A 315 11.29 8.73 -18.34
CA ALA A 315 10.92 7.87 -17.21
C ALA A 315 11.99 7.85 -16.12
N ILE A 316 13.26 7.78 -16.48
CA ILE A 316 14.38 7.88 -15.53
C ILE A 316 14.39 9.25 -14.82
N VAL A 317 14.20 10.34 -15.54
CA VAL A 317 14.12 11.69 -14.96
C VAL A 317 12.95 11.78 -13.97
N ILE A 318 11.77 11.27 -14.31
CA ILE A 318 10.61 11.25 -13.42
C ILE A 318 10.93 10.49 -12.12
N ILE A 319 11.55 9.33 -12.20
CA ILE A 319 11.94 8.54 -11.03
C ILE A 319 12.93 9.32 -10.16
N LEU A 320 14.00 9.86 -10.75
CA LEU A 320 15.02 10.58 -10.00
C LEU A 320 14.45 11.83 -9.33
N VAL A 321 13.65 12.63 -10.05
CA VAL A 321 12.99 13.83 -9.51
C VAL A 321 12.01 13.46 -8.41
N THR A 322 11.23 12.38 -8.59
CA THR A 322 10.30 11.90 -7.57
C THR A 322 11.01 11.52 -6.28
N ILE A 323 12.08 10.73 -6.35
CA ILE A 323 12.87 10.34 -5.18
C ILE A 323 13.52 11.56 -4.53
N ALA A 324 14.13 12.45 -5.32
CA ALA A 324 14.79 13.65 -4.83
C ALA A 324 13.81 14.60 -4.09
N LEU A 325 12.59 14.76 -4.61
CA LEU A 325 11.55 15.59 -4.00
C LEU A 325 10.90 14.94 -2.78
N ALA A 326 10.83 13.60 -2.70
CA ALA A 326 10.19 12.89 -1.60
C ALA A 326 10.87 13.17 -0.25
N PHE A 327 12.19 13.33 -0.19
CA PHE A 327 12.92 13.67 1.03
C PHE A 327 12.55 15.05 1.60
N PRO A 328 12.67 16.17 0.87
CA PRO A 328 12.27 17.47 1.38
C PRO A 328 10.76 17.55 1.68
N VAL A 329 9.90 16.94 0.88
CA VAL A 329 8.45 16.86 1.15
C VAL A 329 8.18 16.18 2.49
N LYS A 330 8.86 15.07 2.78
CA LYS A 330 8.75 14.40 4.08
C LYS A 330 9.20 15.32 5.21
N ILE A 331 10.43 15.82 5.15
CA ILE A 331 11.09 16.55 6.27
C ILE A 331 10.40 17.90 6.51
N PHE A 332 10.17 18.67 5.45
CA PHE A 332 9.74 20.07 5.58
C PHE A 332 8.23 20.25 5.57
N PHE A 333 7.48 19.26 5.08
CA PHE A 333 6.02 19.34 5.01
C PHE A 333 5.35 18.32 5.93
N VAL A 334 5.51 17.01 5.66
CA VAL A 334 4.76 15.96 6.36
C VAL A 334 5.14 15.89 7.85
N ASP A 335 6.44 15.77 8.16
CA ASP A 335 6.90 15.61 9.54
C ASP A 335 6.66 16.87 10.37
N LYS A 336 6.82 18.07 9.80
CA LYS A 336 6.52 19.34 10.51
C LYS A 336 5.04 19.48 10.86
N ILE A 337 4.12 19.15 9.95
CA ILE A 337 2.68 19.19 10.21
C ILE A 337 2.32 18.17 11.28
N TYR A 338 2.84 16.95 11.17
CA TYR A 338 2.57 15.89 12.14
C TYR A 338 3.06 16.26 13.55
N ILE A 339 4.29 16.79 13.67
CA ILE A 339 4.87 17.24 14.95
C ILE A 339 4.04 18.37 15.53
N LYS A 340 3.67 19.38 14.72
CA LYS A 340 2.85 20.51 15.18
C LYS A 340 1.48 20.05 15.69
N ALA A 341 0.80 19.19 14.93
CA ALA A 341 -0.51 18.65 15.30
C ALA A 341 -0.45 17.75 16.55
N SER A 342 0.65 17.02 16.76
CA SER A 342 0.84 16.18 17.95
C SER A 342 1.12 17.00 19.22
N LYS A 343 1.79 18.16 19.13
CA LYS A 343 2.03 19.07 20.23
C LYS A 343 0.74 19.75 20.73
N PHE A 344 -0.15 20.17 19.83
CA PHE A 344 -1.46 20.69 20.21
C PHE A 344 -2.27 19.69 21.05
N ARG A 345 -2.13 18.40 20.78
CA ARG A 345 -2.82 17.34 21.53
C ARG A 345 -2.29 17.12 22.94
N TYR A 346 -1.04 17.48 23.22
CA TYR A 346 -0.45 17.42 24.57
C TYR A 346 -1.02 18.55 25.46
N ILE A 347 -1.33 19.69 24.86
CA ILE A 347 -1.96 20.84 25.58
C ILE A 347 -3.41 20.52 25.92
N ASP A 348 -4.21 19.93 24.99
CA ASP A 348 -5.60 19.54 25.25
C ASP A 348 -5.73 18.50 26.38
N LYS A 349 -4.82 17.53 26.47
CA LYS A 349 -4.84 16.54 27.57
C LYS A 349 -4.50 17.10 28.96
N ASN A 350 -3.81 18.25 29.03
CA ASN A 350 -3.47 18.93 30.28
C ASN A 350 -4.53 19.93 30.69
N ILE A 351 -5.50 20.26 29.83
CA ILE A 351 -6.66 21.11 30.14
C ILE A 351 -7.86 20.26 30.63
N GLU A 352 -7.92 18.96 30.27
CA GLU A 352 -8.97 18.03 30.68
C GLU A 352 -8.61 17.23 31.97
N LYS A 353 -7.48 17.53 32.63
CA LYS A 353 -7.13 17.07 33.97
C LYS A 353 -7.48 18.15 35.01
#